data_d2b41ff458f4edee967859c2818dd2a9
#
_entry.id   d2b41ff458f4edee967859c2818dd2a9
#
_cell.length_a   1.000
_cell.length_b   1.000
_cell.length_c   1.000
_cell.angle_alpha   90.00
_cell.angle_beta   90.00
_cell.angle_gamma   90.00
#
_symmetry.space_group_name_H-M   'P 1'
#
loop_
_entity.id
_entity.type
_entity.pdbx_description
1 polymer ?
#
loop_
_entity_poly.entity_id
_entity_poly.type
_entity_poly.pdbx_seq_one_letter_code
_entity_poly.pdbx_strand_id
1 'polypeptide(L)'
;MGPGRGGFTLIEVLVALAIVAIGMAAVLGALSSAASTTAYLRDKTFAEWVALNQIATLRLKMQTARPATGNTTGEVDFAGRSWHWRQEVSATEVKGMLRIDVKVRPADVQAGEDNGWFVTVTGIAGDAVAAPKGTPPPIWGSGTTPAGTPGARPGAPQPTLSPGAPPSTPNTGRTPR
;
A
#
# COMPACT_ATOMS: atom_id res chain seq x y z
N MET A 1 -68.86 27.74 7.68
CA MET A 1 -67.69 28.11 8.48
C MET A 1 -66.42 27.62 7.72
N GLY A 2 -65.71 28.53 7.04
CA GLY A 2 -64.51 28.22 6.33
C GLY A 2 -63.32 28.16 7.33
N PRO A 3 -62.31 27.25 7.15
CA PRO A 3 -61.16 27.24 7.99
C PRO A 3 -60.38 28.55 7.80
N GLY A 4 -60.11 29.24 8.92
CA GLY A 4 -59.37 30.47 8.93
C GLY A 4 -57.96 30.21 8.36
N ARG A 5 -57.55 30.98 7.34
CA ARG A 5 -56.17 31.01 6.84
C ARG A 5 -55.32 31.72 7.90
N GLY A 6 -54.67 30.92 8.77
CA GLY A 6 -53.62 31.42 9.65
C GLY A 6 -52.39 31.79 8.81
N GLY A 7 -52.03 33.06 8.74
CA GLY A 7 -50.73 33.49 8.17
C GLY A 7 -49.61 33.22 9.15
N PHE A 8 -48.43 32.91 8.62
CA PHE A 8 -47.22 32.77 9.42
C PHE A 8 -46.85 34.08 10.10
N THR A 9 -46.47 34.03 11.35
CA THR A 9 -45.96 35.20 12.07
C THR A 9 -44.50 35.47 11.72
N LEU A 10 -44.08 36.72 11.74
CA LEU A 10 -42.71 37.12 11.43
C LEU A 10 -41.72 36.43 12.40
N ILE A 11 -42.12 36.26 13.67
CA ILE A 11 -41.28 35.59 14.67
C ILE A 11 -41.08 34.09 14.35
N GLU A 12 -42.07 33.41 13.82
CA GLU A 12 -41.99 32.00 13.43
C GLU A 12 -41.00 31.79 12.29
N VAL A 13 -41.01 32.69 11.29
CA VAL A 13 -40.02 32.68 10.21
C VAL A 13 -38.61 32.95 10.73
N LEU A 14 -38.43 33.89 11.64
CA LEU A 14 -37.15 34.18 12.24
C LEU A 14 -36.61 32.99 13.04
N VAL A 15 -37.43 32.34 13.84
CA VAL A 15 -37.05 31.15 14.61
C VAL A 15 -36.71 30.01 13.69
N ALA A 16 -37.48 29.76 12.63
CA ALA A 16 -37.19 28.73 11.65
C ALA A 16 -35.86 28.98 10.96
N LEU A 17 -35.56 30.20 10.53
CA LEU A 17 -34.28 30.58 9.92
C LEU A 17 -33.09 30.39 10.89
N ALA A 18 -33.29 30.76 12.17
CA ALA A 18 -32.25 30.55 13.19
C ALA A 18 -31.92 29.07 13.39
N ILE A 19 -32.95 28.22 13.44
CA ILE A 19 -32.75 26.74 13.55
C ILE A 19 -32.02 26.21 12.33
N VAL A 20 -32.41 26.61 11.13
CA VAL A 20 -31.73 26.21 9.88
C VAL A 20 -30.28 26.68 9.85
N ALA A 21 -30.01 27.93 10.24
CA ALA A 21 -28.64 28.47 10.28
C ALA A 21 -27.74 27.69 11.24
N ILE A 22 -28.23 27.38 12.44
CA ILE A 22 -27.49 26.56 13.43
C ILE A 22 -27.27 25.15 12.89
N GLY A 23 -28.28 24.54 12.29
CA GLY A 23 -28.14 23.21 11.67
C GLY A 23 -27.11 23.17 10.56
N MET A 24 -27.11 24.16 9.65
CA MET A 24 -26.11 24.28 8.60
C MET A 24 -24.69 24.48 9.16
N ALA A 25 -24.51 25.33 10.17
CA ALA A 25 -23.24 25.56 10.81
C ALA A 25 -22.66 24.25 11.42
N ALA A 26 -23.50 23.46 12.07
CA ALA A 26 -23.12 22.17 12.63
C ALA A 26 -22.69 21.16 11.55
N VAL A 27 -23.42 21.07 10.46
CA VAL A 27 -23.11 20.18 9.32
C VAL A 27 -21.80 20.60 8.66
N LEU A 28 -21.59 21.89 8.40
CA LEU A 28 -20.34 22.39 7.81
C LEU A 28 -19.14 22.14 8.72
N GLY A 29 -19.30 22.30 10.03
CA GLY A 29 -18.25 21.96 11.01
C GLY A 29 -17.89 20.48 11.00
N ALA A 30 -18.88 19.61 10.98
CA ALA A 30 -18.65 18.16 10.90
C ALA A 30 -17.95 17.75 9.58
N LEU A 31 -18.37 18.33 8.45
CA LEU A 31 -17.78 18.07 7.15
C LEU A 31 -16.32 18.53 7.06
N SER A 32 -16.01 19.72 7.58
CA SER A 32 -14.63 20.25 7.67
C SER A 32 -13.73 19.35 8.51
N SER A 33 -14.23 18.88 9.66
CA SER A 33 -13.48 17.95 10.52
C SER A 33 -13.24 16.61 9.83
N ALA A 34 -14.24 16.06 9.13
CA ALA A 34 -14.09 14.82 8.37
C ALA A 34 -13.07 14.97 7.23
N ALA A 35 -13.07 16.09 6.52
CA ALA A 35 -12.12 16.37 5.44
C ALA A 35 -10.67 16.47 5.96
N SER A 36 -10.46 17.18 7.06
CA SER A 36 -9.12 17.29 7.66
C SER A 36 -8.58 15.96 8.19
N THR A 37 -9.44 15.15 8.81
CA THR A 37 -9.08 13.80 9.27
C THR A 37 -8.71 12.90 8.11
N THR A 38 -9.48 12.93 7.01
CA THR A 38 -9.20 12.15 5.81
C THR A 38 -7.88 12.55 5.17
N ALA A 39 -7.59 13.85 5.08
CA ALA A 39 -6.32 14.36 4.56
C ALA A 39 -5.13 13.87 5.42
N TYR A 40 -5.24 13.96 6.73
CA TYR A 40 -4.21 13.48 7.66
C TYR A 40 -3.96 11.98 7.51
N LEU A 41 -5.01 11.16 7.46
CA LEU A 41 -4.88 9.71 7.30
C LEU A 41 -4.25 9.34 5.96
N ARG A 42 -4.62 10.03 4.87
CA ARG A 42 -3.99 9.85 3.57
C ARG A 42 -2.50 10.14 3.61
N ASP A 43 -2.12 11.27 4.17
CA ASP A 43 -0.71 11.68 4.27
C ASP A 43 0.08 10.71 5.15
N LYS A 44 -0.50 10.22 6.23
CA LYS A 44 0.08 9.19 7.08
C LYS A 44 0.32 7.89 6.32
N THR A 45 -0.64 7.46 5.51
CA THR A 45 -0.51 6.25 4.66
C THR A 45 0.61 6.41 3.63
N PHE A 46 0.73 7.58 2.99
CA PHE A 46 1.82 7.83 2.05
C PHE A 46 3.18 7.85 2.73
N ALA A 47 3.29 8.45 3.91
CA ALA A 47 4.51 8.42 4.70
C ALA A 47 4.92 6.98 5.07
N GLU A 48 3.95 6.13 5.42
CA GLU A 48 4.19 4.71 5.71
C GLU A 48 4.70 3.96 4.47
N TRP A 49 4.12 4.20 3.30
CA TRP A 49 4.60 3.59 2.05
C TRP A 49 6.03 4.02 1.71
N VAL A 50 6.36 5.29 1.91
CA VAL A 50 7.73 5.78 1.76
C VAL A 50 8.67 5.04 2.70
N ALA A 51 8.31 4.88 3.98
CA ALA A 51 9.12 4.19 4.97
C ALA A 51 9.33 2.70 4.59
N LEU A 52 8.27 2.00 4.20
CA LEU A 52 8.32 0.61 3.77
C LEU A 52 9.21 0.43 2.52
N ASN A 53 9.14 1.37 1.58
CA ASN A 53 9.96 1.36 0.37
C ASN A 53 11.45 1.54 0.69
N GLN A 54 11.79 2.40 1.67
CA GLN A 54 13.16 2.56 2.13
C GLN A 54 13.69 1.27 2.80
N ILE A 55 12.87 0.63 3.63
CA ILE A 55 13.22 -0.67 4.25
C ILE A 55 13.43 -1.75 3.17
N ALA A 56 12.53 -1.83 2.17
CA ALA A 56 12.65 -2.78 1.08
C ALA A 56 13.92 -2.54 0.25
N THR A 57 14.23 -1.28 -0.08
CA THR A 57 15.44 -0.89 -0.79
C THR A 57 16.70 -1.29 -0.02
N LEU A 58 16.71 -1.07 1.30
CA LEU A 58 17.82 -1.46 2.14
C LEU A 58 18.01 -2.98 2.18
N ARG A 59 16.92 -3.74 2.32
CA ARG A 59 16.94 -5.21 2.28
C ARG A 59 17.51 -5.75 0.96
N LEU A 60 17.19 -5.13 -0.16
CA LEU A 60 17.77 -5.49 -1.46
C LEU A 60 19.28 -5.20 -1.51
N LYS A 61 19.71 -4.04 -1.00
CA LYS A 61 21.14 -3.70 -0.91
C LYS A 61 21.90 -4.65 0.00
N MET A 62 21.28 -5.18 1.05
CA MET A 62 21.90 -6.15 1.97
C MET A 62 22.25 -7.48 1.30
N GLN A 63 21.64 -7.82 0.17
CA GLN A 63 22.00 -9.02 -0.59
C GLN A 63 23.43 -8.94 -1.19
N THR A 64 23.91 -7.72 -1.42
CA THR A 64 25.24 -7.46 -2.00
C THR A 64 26.24 -6.96 -0.97
N ALA A 65 25.83 -6.18 0.01
CA ALA A 65 26.70 -5.63 1.04
C ALA A 65 25.91 -5.36 2.32
N ARG A 66 26.51 -5.71 3.47
CA ARG A 66 25.92 -5.41 4.77
C ARG A 66 25.95 -3.89 5.01
N PRO A 67 24.84 -3.23 5.32
CA PRO A 67 24.83 -1.82 5.61
C PRO A 67 25.61 -1.52 6.89
N ALA A 68 26.28 -0.38 6.91
CA ALA A 68 26.87 0.14 8.12
C ALA A 68 25.77 0.56 9.11
N THR A 69 26.05 0.40 10.39
CA THR A 69 25.22 0.99 11.45
C THR A 69 25.37 2.49 11.42
N GLY A 70 24.30 3.21 11.70
CA GLY A 70 24.29 4.68 11.73
C GLY A 70 23.02 5.27 11.15
N ASN A 71 23.03 6.60 11.00
CA ASN A 71 21.90 7.37 10.50
C ASN A 71 22.14 7.80 9.06
N THR A 72 21.10 7.70 8.25
CA THR A 72 21.07 8.23 6.88
C THR A 72 19.78 9.00 6.70
N THR A 73 19.85 10.17 6.08
CA THR A 73 18.69 11.02 5.78
C THR A 73 18.62 11.25 4.27
N GLY A 74 17.42 11.55 3.80
CA GLY A 74 17.21 11.91 2.41
C GLY A 74 15.81 12.44 2.16
N GLU A 75 15.56 12.74 0.90
CA GLU A 75 14.28 13.24 0.44
C GLU A 75 13.81 12.41 -0.76
N VAL A 76 12.50 12.26 -0.90
CA VAL A 76 11.89 11.53 -2.02
C VAL A 76 10.55 12.15 -2.38
N ASP A 77 10.30 12.26 -3.68
CA ASP A 77 9.00 12.68 -4.20
C ASP A 77 8.09 11.47 -4.35
N PHE A 78 6.94 11.52 -3.70
CA PHE A 78 5.94 10.45 -3.76
C PHE A 78 4.52 11.02 -3.67
N ALA A 79 3.63 10.55 -4.54
CA ALA A 79 2.22 10.96 -4.60
C ALA A 79 2.04 12.49 -4.74
N GLY A 80 2.92 13.16 -5.52
CA GLY A 80 2.85 14.60 -5.79
C GLY A 80 3.30 15.48 -4.61
N ARG A 81 4.03 14.94 -3.65
CA ARG A 81 4.58 15.65 -2.51
C ARG A 81 5.98 15.16 -2.17
N SER A 82 6.85 16.05 -1.69
CA SER A 82 8.20 15.70 -1.21
C SER A 82 8.15 15.25 0.25
N TRP A 83 8.86 14.18 0.54
CA TRP A 83 8.94 13.54 1.85
C TRP A 83 10.37 13.49 2.33
N HIS A 84 10.61 13.96 3.53
CA HIS A 84 11.88 13.82 4.22
C HIS A 84 11.89 12.55 5.06
N TRP A 85 12.92 11.72 4.90
CA TRP A 85 13.07 10.48 5.65
C TRP A 85 14.40 10.41 6.39
N ARG A 86 14.39 9.76 7.55
CA ARG A 86 15.57 9.40 8.31
C ARG A 86 15.54 7.90 8.57
N GLN A 87 16.62 7.24 8.23
CA GLN A 87 16.82 5.82 8.47
C GLN A 87 17.93 5.65 9.49
N GLU A 88 17.65 4.88 10.52
CA GLU A 88 18.60 4.49 11.56
C GLU A 88 18.79 2.98 11.52
N VAL A 89 20.05 2.55 11.37
CA VAL A 89 20.41 1.12 11.38
C VAL A 89 21.21 0.86 12.65
N SER A 90 20.70 -0.02 13.49
CA SER A 90 21.30 -0.41 14.76
C SER A 90 21.53 -1.93 14.84
N ALA A 91 22.56 -2.33 15.58
CA ALA A 91 22.74 -3.74 15.90
C ALA A 91 21.71 -4.19 16.94
N THR A 92 21.23 -5.43 16.82
CA THR A 92 20.40 -6.07 17.84
C THR A 92 21.25 -6.98 18.74
N GLU A 93 20.66 -7.44 19.84
CA GLU A 93 21.31 -8.43 20.72
C GLU A 93 21.58 -9.77 19.99
N VAL A 94 20.80 -10.05 18.96
CA VAL A 94 20.96 -11.26 18.16
C VAL A 94 22.05 -11.04 17.13
N LYS A 95 23.13 -11.82 17.23
CA LYS A 95 24.28 -11.75 16.32
C LYS A 95 23.83 -11.97 14.87
N GLY A 96 24.19 -11.06 13.97
CA GLY A 96 23.81 -11.14 12.57
C GLY A 96 22.50 -10.43 12.21
N MET A 97 21.75 -9.92 13.18
CA MET A 97 20.53 -9.16 12.94
C MET A 97 20.75 -7.65 13.12
N LEU A 98 20.10 -6.88 12.27
CA LEU A 98 20.07 -5.42 12.32
C LEU A 98 18.61 -4.95 12.48
N ARG A 99 18.42 -3.94 13.30
CA ARG A 99 17.18 -3.20 13.40
C ARG A 99 17.28 -1.96 12.51
N ILE A 100 16.23 -1.69 11.77
CA ILE A 100 16.12 -0.57 10.85
C ILE A 100 14.89 0.23 11.27
N ASP A 101 15.09 1.44 11.75
CA ASP A 101 14.00 2.36 12.05
C ASP A 101 13.98 3.44 10.96
N VAL A 102 12.85 3.58 10.27
CA VAL A 102 12.64 4.62 9.25
C VAL A 102 11.56 5.56 9.71
N LYS A 103 11.92 6.83 9.86
CA LYS A 103 11.03 7.93 10.22
C LYS A 103 10.76 8.78 9.00
N VAL A 104 9.50 9.14 8.76
CA VAL A 104 9.10 9.94 7.59
C VAL A 104 8.21 11.09 7.98
N ARG A 105 8.44 12.25 7.36
CA ARG A 105 7.60 13.45 7.50
C ARG A 105 7.49 14.16 6.15
N PRO A 106 6.46 14.99 5.93
CA PRO A 106 6.45 15.89 4.78
C PRO A 106 7.62 16.87 4.82
N ALA A 107 8.20 17.19 3.66
CA ALA A 107 9.36 18.07 3.57
C ALA A 107 9.03 19.53 3.91
N ASP A 108 7.77 19.93 3.73
CA ASP A 108 7.26 21.28 4.07
C ASP A 108 7.08 21.52 5.58
N VAL A 109 7.14 20.46 6.40
CA VAL A 109 7.07 20.58 7.85
C VAL A 109 8.45 20.94 8.40
N GLN A 110 8.63 22.20 8.73
CA GLN A 110 9.82 22.68 9.46
C GLN A 110 9.72 22.22 10.93
N ALA A 111 10.28 21.06 11.21
CA ALA A 111 10.43 20.56 12.56
C ALA A 111 11.92 20.31 12.83
N GLY A 112 12.33 20.47 14.10
CA GLY A 112 13.69 20.09 14.51
C GLY A 112 13.99 18.63 14.17
N GLU A 113 15.27 18.25 14.22
CA GLU A 113 15.72 16.92 13.77
C GLU A 113 14.97 15.74 14.39
N ASP A 114 14.48 15.89 15.62
CA ASP A 114 13.81 14.82 16.38
C ASP A 114 12.29 14.94 16.46
N ASN A 115 11.70 16.02 15.94
CA ASN A 115 10.27 16.31 16.06
C ASN A 115 9.57 16.31 14.69
N GLY A 116 8.24 16.19 14.71
CA GLY A 116 7.41 16.33 13.51
C GLY A 116 7.35 15.10 12.63
N TRP A 117 7.81 13.94 13.11
CA TRP A 117 7.71 12.70 12.36
C TRP A 117 6.26 12.19 12.32
N PHE A 118 5.75 11.94 11.12
CA PHE A 118 4.38 11.42 10.93
C PHE A 118 4.29 9.95 11.22
N VAL A 119 5.32 9.19 10.81
CA VAL A 119 5.37 7.75 10.91
C VAL A 119 6.78 7.32 11.28
N THR A 120 6.85 6.27 12.08
CA THR A 120 8.07 5.50 12.31
C THR A 120 7.76 4.04 12.02
N VAL A 121 8.49 3.44 11.09
CA VAL A 121 8.37 2.01 10.75
C VAL A 121 9.65 1.31 11.12
N THR A 122 9.53 0.23 11.88
CA THR A 122 10.65 -0.62 12.28
C THR A 122 10.70 -1.88 11.42
N GLY A 123 11.84 -2.16 10.85
CA GLY A 123 12.14 -3.40 10.14
C GLY A 123 13.30 -4.15 10.79
N ILE A 124 13.35 -5.45 10.56
CA ILE A 124 14.48 -6.30 10.93
C ILE A 124 15.08 -6.88 9.66
N ALA A 125 16.39 -6.93 9.60
CA ALA A 125 17.12 -7.51 8.49
C ALA A 125 18.39 -8.21 9.00
N GLY A 126 18.77 -9.33 8.38
CA GLY A 126 19.98 -10.08 8.76
C GLY A 126 20.07 -11.42 8.07
N ASP A 127 21.24 -12.01 8.14
CA ASP A 127 21.59 -13.30 7.52
C ASP A 127 20.88 -14.48 8.21
N ALA A 128 20.38 -14.26 9.43
CA ALA A 128 19.70 -15.29 10.22
C ALA A 128 18.24 -15.52 9.77
N VAL A 129 17.69 -14.67 8.91
CA VAL A 129 16.37 -14.87 8.32
C VAL A 129 16.55 -15.67 7.02
N ALA A 130 17.00 -16.93 7.16
CA ALA A 130 16.96 -17.84 6.04
C ALA A 130 15.49 -18.04 5.63
N ALA A 131 15.26 -18.04 4.32
CA ALA A 131 13.96 -18.46 3.80
C ALA A 131 13.59 -19.81 4.43
N PRO A 132 12.35 -20.02 4.86
CA PRO A 132 11.95 -21.29 5.44
C PRO A 132 12.31 -22.40 4.47
N LYS A 133 13.18 -23.31 4.90
CA LYS A 133 13.48 -24.54 4.18
C LYS A 133 12.25 -25.43 4.30
N GLY A 134 11.36 -25.34 3.36
CA GLY A 134 10.11 -26.08 3.40
C GLY A 134 9.26 -25.78 2.17
N THR A 135 8.11 -26.40 2.10
CA THR A 135 7.11 -26.24 1.06
C THR A 135 7.04 -24.78 0.60
N PRO A 136 7.16 -24.49 -0.70
CA PRO A 136 7.00 -23.12 -1.19
C PRO A 136 5.71 -22.54 -0.63
N PRO A 137 5.70 -21.25 -0.23
CA PRO A 137 4.48 -20.64 0.27
C PRO A 137 3.36 -20.87 -0.73
N PRO A 138 2.13 -21.13 -0.29
CA PRO A 138 1.03 -21.26 -1.19
C PRO A 138 1.01 -20.00 -2.06
N ILE A 139 1.17 -20.17 -3.36
CA ILE A 139 1.10 -19.06 -4.31
C ILE A 139 -0.34 -18.57 -4.20
N TRP A 140 -0.53 -17.37 -3.68
CA TRP A 140 -1.82 -16.70 -3.68
C TRP A 140 -2.27 -16.60 -5.14
N GLY A 141 -3.23 -17.43 -5.54
CA GLY A 141 -3.66 -17.53 -6.93
C GLY A 141 -3.17 -18.74 -7.71
N SER A 142 -2.40 -19.68 -7.16
CA SER A 142 -2.41 -21.05 -7.68
C SER A 142 -3.82 -21.57 -7.46
N GLY A 143 -4.60 -21.36 -8.53
CA GLY A 143 -5.99 -21.69 -8.56
C GLY A 143 -6.18 -23.05 -7.93
N THR A 144 -7.12 -23.15 -7.05
CA THR A 144 -7.88 -24.37 -6.90
C THR A 144 -8.05 -24.92 -8.30
N THR A 145 -7.25 -25.93 -8.65
CA THR A 145 -7.61 -26.82 -9.74
C THR A 145 -9.07 -27.13 -9.42
N PRO A 146 -10.04 -26.79 -10.28
CA PRO A 146 -11.42 -27.12 -10.01
C PRO A 146 -11.43 -28.63 -9.76
N ALA A 147 -11.77 -28.98 -8.54
CA ALA A 147 -11.95 -30.38 -8.13
C ALA A 147 -12.79 -31.04 -9.21
N GLY A 148 -12.22 -32.03 -9.85
CA GLY A 148 -12.67 -32.85 -10.94
C GLY A 148 -14.07 -32.59 -11.44
N THR A 149 -14.16 -32.35 -12.74
CA THR A 149 -15.39 -32.61 -13.48
C THR A 149 -16.01 -33.93 -12.98
N PRO A 150 -17.22 -33.90 -12.42
CA PRO A 150 -17.87 -35.14 -12.01
C PRO A 150 -18.15 -35.99 -13.26
N GLY A 151 -17.33 -36.99 -13.52
CA GLY A 151 -17.51 -37.85 -14.71
C GLY A 151 -16.27 -38.54 -15.25
N ALA A 152 -15.09 -38.29 -14.74
CA ALA A 152 -13.91 -39.05 -15.12
C ALA A 152 -13.99 -40.46 -14.52
N ARG A 153 -14.42 -41.44 -15.29
CA ARG A 153 -14.35 -42.86 -14.95
C ARG A 153 -12.91 -43.27 -14.67
N PRO A 154 -12.61 -43.96 -13.56
CA PRO A 154 -11.32 -44.61 -13.36
C PRO A 154 -11.13 -45.69 -14.42
N GLY A 155 -10.15 -45.54 -15.26
CA GLY A 155 -9.78 -46.61 -16.21
C GLY A 155 -9.73 -46.25 -17.69
N ALA A 156 -9.84 -45.00 -18.11
CA ALA A 156 -9.58 -44.63 -19.49
C ALA A 156 -8.07 -44.61 -19.77
N PRO A 157 -7.56 -45.33 -20.81
CA PRO A 157 -6.14 -45.29 -21.14
C PRO A 157 -5.76 -43.90 -21.64
N GLN A 158 -4.70 -43.35 -21.09
CA GLN A 158 -4.12 -42.09 -21.54
C GLN A 158 -3.58 -42.26 -22.95
N PRO A 159 -3.81 -41.31 -23.89
CA PRO A 159 -3.15 -41.36 -25.19
C PRO A 159 -1.66 -41.16 -25.00
N THR A 160 -0.90 -42.19 -25.30
CA THR A 160 0.56 -42.17 -25.41
C THR A 160 0.95 -41.21 -26.52
N LEU A 161 1.59 -40.09 -26.17
CA LEU A 161 2.25 -39.22 -27.15
C LEU A 161 3.41 -40.02 -27.75
N SER A 162 3.32 -40.34 -29.03
CA SER A 162 4.36 -41.00 -29.85
C SER A 162 5.54 -40.02 -30.02
N PRO A 163 6.77 -40.41 -29.69
CA PRO A 163 7.94 -39.58 -29.99
C PRO A 163 8.36 -39.84 -31.45
N GLY A 164 8.23 -38.83 -32.30
CA GLY A 164 8.82 -38.94 -33.64
C GLY A 164 8.08 -38.22 -34.75
N ALA A 165 8.24 -36.91 -34.85
CA ALA A 165 8.18 -36.23 -36.14
C ALA A 165 9.29 -35.17 -36.19
N PRO A 166 10.18 -35.17 -37.18
CA PRO A 166 11.23 -34.17 -37.34
C PRO A 166 10.64 -32.80 -37.77
N PRO A 167 11.30 -31.68 -37.42
CA PRO A 167 10.83 -30.37 -37.80
C PRO A 167 10.93 -30.17 -39.32
N SER A 168 9.86 -29.75 -39.93
CA SER A 168 9.81 -29.33 -41.34
C SER A 168 10.59 -28.02 -41.52
N THR A 169 11.57 -28.04 -42.37
CA THR A 169 12.39 -26.90 -42.83
C THR A 169 11.52 -25.86 -43.55
N PRO A 170 11.79 -24.56 -43.33
CA PRO A 170 11.11 -23.52 -44.10
C PRO A 170 11.67 -23.50 -45.55
N ASN A 171 10.76 -23.58 -46.48
CA ASN A 171 11.01 -23.48 -47.91
C ASN A 171 11.34 -22.03 -48.29
N THR A 172 12.60 -21.77 -48.56
CA THR A 172 13.07 -20.56 -49.26
C THR A 172 12.94 -20.81 -50.77
N GLY A 173 11.92 -20.23 -51.36
CA GLY A 173 11.65 -20.37 -52.79
C GLY A 173 11.07 -19.12 -53.45
N ARG A 174 11.96 -18.28 -54.01
CA ARG A 174 11.87 -17.80 -55.38
C ARG A 174 11.05 -16.53 -55.63
N THR A 175 11.77 -15.43 -55.82
CA THR A 175 11.42 -14.28 -56.68
C THR A 175 11.25 -14.69 -58.12
N PRO A 176 10.37 -14.07 -58.89
CA PRO A 176 10.61 -13.72 -60.29
C PRO A 176 10.42 -12.21 -60.59
N ARG A 177 11.33 -11.71 -61.32
CA ARG A 177 11.39 -10.68 -62.35
C ARG A 177 10.33 -9.57 -62.32
#